data_76ed54fbed2a77b9ab8dd6caa010c339
#
_entry.id   76ed54fbed2a77b9ab8dd6caa010c339
#
_cell.length_a   1.000
_cell.length_b   1.000
_cell.length_c   1.000
_cell.angle_alpha   90.00
_cell.angle_beta   90.00
_cell.angle_gamma   90.00
#
_symmetry.space_group_name_H-M   'P 1'
#
loop_
_entity.id
_entity.type
_entity.pdbx_description
1 polymer ?
#
loop_
_entity_poly.entity_id
_entity_poly.type
_entity_poly.pdbx_seq_one_letter_code
_entity_poly.pdbx_strand_id
1 'polypeptide(L)'
;MDENKVRIADVAEELGLSTATVSNVLHGKTHKMSEATIKRVEQKLEETGYIPNMAGILLARNNSRIIGVVVNDGEKYEGRVLEDGFVMASLNALSREMNRKGYFLMVKTTADIREIPAFASMWNMDGLILMGFCGADYETLRAHSRISFVVYDGYLEDTPGIVNLVIDHYDGGYQAGQYYKKLGHTKALCLADNEICMDKERMDGFTAAFAPGEVIRWKIPMLAKERRAFYEEREETLRRSGITAVFAVSDYYALDFLRFVQEKGWKVPEDIQVIGFDDNAASREAVPALTTIHQEAALRAQKAIACIEAMRDHVGCESRILLPVELIARESTREMPCHSL
;
A
#
# COMPACT_ATOMS: atom_id res chain seq x y z
N MET A 1 -29.09 5.19 26.48
CA MET A 1 -27.93 4.82 27.32
C MET A 1 -27.88 3.31 27.31
N ASP A 2 -26.78 2.74 26.90
CA ASP A 2 -26.61 1.29 26.77
C ASP A 2 -26.60 0.66 28.18
N GLU A 3 -27.71 0.10 28.60
CA GLU A 3 -27.88 -0.50 29.94
C GLU A 3 -27.08 -1.80 30.14
N ASN A 4 -26.35 -2.24 29.15
CA ASN A 4 -25.69 -3.57 29.13
C ASN A 4 -24.15 -3.52 29.15
N LYS A 5 -23.51 -2.35 29.33
CA LYS A 5 -22.04 -2.27 29.32
C LYS A 5 -21.50 -2.15 30.75
N VAL A 6 -20.86 -3.23 31.23
CA VAL A 6 -20.16 -3.23 32.53
C VAL A 6 -19.11 -2.11 32.55
N ARG A 7 -19.15 -1.29 33.61
CA ARG A 7 -18.19 -0.19 33.83
C ARG A 7 -17.14 -0.59 34.86
N ILE A 8 -15.98 0.02 34.79
CA ILE A 8 -14.93 -0.19 35.80
C ILE A 8 -15.42 0.16 37.21
N ALA A 9 -16.37 1.09 37.34
CA ALA A 9 -16.99 1.46 38.58
C ALA A 9 -17.82 0.30 39.18
N ASP A 10 -18.56 -0.41 38.34
CA ASP A 10 -19.41 -1.54 38.76
C ASP A 10 -18.53 -2.69 39.30
N VAL A 11 -17.43 -3.00 38.62
CA VAL A 11 -16.42 -3.99 39.04
C VAL A 11 -15.77 -3.57 40.38
N ALA A 12 -15.46 -2.30 40.53
CA ALA A 12 -14.84 -1.75 41.74
C ALA A 12 -15.81 -1.84 42.94
N GLU A 13 -17.09 -1.49 42.73
CA GLU A 13 -18.15 -1.56 43.78
C GLU A 13 -18.36 -3.00 44.24
N GLU A 14 -18.49 -3.97 43.32
CA GLU A 14 -18.66 -5.39 43.66
C GLU A 14 -17.48 -5.98 44.44
N LEU A 15 -16.27 -5.48 44.19
CA LEU A 15 -15.07 -5.93 44.89
C LEU A 15 -14.78 -5.18 46.19
N GLY A 16 -15.52 -4.09 46.47
CA GLY A 16 -15.24 -3.18 47.59
C GLY A 16 -13.90 -2.43 47.42
N LEU A 17 -13.50 -2.15 46.18
CA LEU A 17 -12.23 -1.47 45.84
C LEU A 17 -12.50 -0.10 45.25
N SER A 18 -11.46 0.75 45.16
CA SER A 18 -11.54 1.98 44.39
C SER A 18 -11.42 1.69 42.87
N THR A 19 -12.08 2.51 42.05
CA THR A 19 -11.92 2.45 40.59
C THR A 19 -10.46 2.60 40.17
N ALA A 20 -9.66 3.39 40.90
CA ALA A 20 -8.24 3.53 40.71
C ALA A 20 -7.47 2.21 40.93
N THR A 21 -7.86 1.41 41.93
CA THR A 21 -7.28 0.11 42.22
C THR A 21 -7.53 -0.88 41.05
N VAL A 22 -8.80 -0.97 40.63
CA VAL A 22 -9.16 -1.85 39.49
C VAL A 22 -8.47 -1.40 38.20
N SER A 23 -8.42 -0.08 37.93
CA SER A 23 -7.72 0.49 36.80
C SER A 23 -6.21 0.20 36.82
N ASN A 24 -5.58 0.25 37.99
CA ASN A 24 -4.16 -0.05 38.11
C ASN A 24 -3.84 -1.52 37.83
N VAL A 25 -4.69 -2.46 38.25
CA VAL A 25 -4.55 -3.89 37.88
C VAL A 25 -4.71 -4.07 36.39
N LEU A 26 -5.76 -3.49 35.80
CA LEU A 26 -6.04 -3.56 34.38
C LEU A 26 -4.85 -3.05 33.52
N HIS A 27 -4.10 -2.08 34.03
CA HIS A 27 -2.98 -1.47 33.37
C HIS A 27 -1.60 -1.98 33.80
N GLY A 28 -1.55 -3.06 34.61
CA GLY A 28 -0.30 -3.67 35.08
C GLY A 28 0.50 -2.82 36.08
N LYS A 29 -0.11 -1.78 36.68
CA LYS A 29 0.53 -0.92 37.68
C LYS A 29 0.35 -1.53 39.09
N THR A 30 0.90 -2.73 39.29
CA THR A 30 0.59 -3.58 40.48
C THR A 30 1.64 -3.53 41.57
N HIS A 31 2.72 -2.76 41.44
CA HIS A 31 3.86 -2.72 42.39
C HIS A 31 3.53 -2.48 43.88
N LYS A 32 2.36 -1.98 44.18
CA LYS A 32 1.93 -1.68 45.56
C LYS A 32 0.71 -2.50 45.97
N MET A 33 0.38 -3.59 45.27
CA MET A 33 -0.81 -4.41 45.53
C MET A 33 -0.43 -5.83 45.92
N SER A 34 -1.29 -6.45 46.77
CA SER A 34 -1.13 -7.87 47.06
C SER A 34 -1.53 -8.74 45.87
N GLU A 35 -0.86 -9.87 45.71
CA GLU A 35 -1.21 -10.87 44.65
C GLU A 35 -2.68 -11.31 44.76
N ALA A 36 -3.20 -11.43 45.99
CA ALA A 36 -4.59 -11.79 46.24
C ALA A 36 -5.57 -10.72 45.71
N THR A 37 -5.24 -9.44 45.79
CA THR A 37 -6.05 -8.35 45.26
C THR A 37 -6.00 -8.37 43.75
N ILE A 38 -4.81 -8.59 43.14
CA ILE A 38 -4.63 -8.66 41.68
C ILE A 38 -5.49 -9.79 41.11
N LYS A 39 -5.37 -11.01 41.66
CA LYS A 39 -6.15 -12.17 41.20
C LYS A 39 -7.66 -11.97 41.32
N ARG A 40 -8.13 -11.37 42.42
CA ARG A 40 -9.55 -11.07 42.60
C ARG A 40 -10.08 -10.10 41.54
N VAL A 41 -9.30 -9.09 41.18
CA VAL A 41 -9.69 -8.11 40.17
C VAL A 41 -9.68 -8.77 38.79
N GLU A 42 -8.62 -9.52 38.45
CA GLU A 42 -8.51 -10.22 37.13
C GLU A 42 -9.67 -11.19 36.96
N GLN A 43 -9.95 -12.02 37.96
CA GLN A 43 -11.07 -12.96 37.93
C GLN A 43 -12.41 -12.26 37.73
N LYS A 44 -12.64 -11.14 38.44
CA LYS A 44 -13.90 -10.40 38.32
C LYS A 44 -14.05 -9.72 36.96
N LEU A 45 -12.98 -9.17 36.39
CA LEU A 45 -12.98 -8.60 35.06
C LEU A 45 -13.34 -9.67 34.00
N GLU A 46 -12.81 -10.90 34.16
CA GLU A 46 -13.11 -12.02 33.30
C GLU A 46 -14.58 -12.50 33.46
N GLU A 47 -15.05 -12.68 34.68
CA GLU A 47 -16.44 -13.10 34.99
C GLU A 47 -17.49 -12.11 34.45
N THR A 48 -17.20 -10.81 34.52
CA THR A 48 -18.11 -9.77 34.05
C THR A 48 -18.00 -9.48 32.57
N GLY A 49 -17.01 -10.08 31.88
CA GLY A 49 -16.74 -9.79 30.47
C GLY A 49 -16.38 -8.32 30.24
N TYR A 50 -15.77 -7.67 31.24
CA TYR A 50 -15.40 -6.25 31.12
C TYR A 50 -14.40 -6.02 30.01
N ILE A 51 -14.80 -5.21 29.01
CA ILE A 51 -13.92 -4.76 27.92
C ILE A 51 -13.49 -3.32 28.21
N PRO A 52 -12.17 -3.05 28.33
CA PRO A 52 -11.66 -1.69 28.55
C PRO A 52 -12.14 -0.72 27.47
N ASN A 53 -12.61 0.45 27.88
CA ASN A 53 -12.95 1.50 26.93
C ASN A 53 -11.68 2.17 26.40
N MET A 54 -11.49 2.21 25.07
CA MET A 54 -10.35 2.86 24.44
C MET A 54 -10.17 4.32 24.89
N ALA A 55 -11.25 5.07 25.10
CA ALA A 55 -11.16 6.44 25.61
C ALA A 55 -10.47 6.51 26.98
N GLY A 56 -10.72 5.54 27.87
CA GLY A 56 -10.05 5.44 29.17
C GLY A 56 -8.55 5.10 29.03
N ILE A 57 -8.20 4.24 28.07
CA ILE A 57 -6.81 3.88 27.80
C ILE A 57 -6.04 5.08 27.22
N LEU A 58 -6.63 5.80 26.28
CA LEU A 58 -6.08 7.02 25.67
C LEU A 58 -5.76 8.07 26.74
N LEU A 59 -6.70 8.33 27.64
CA LEU A 59 -6.53 9.29 28.73
C LEU A 59 -5.44 8.87 29.74
N ALA A 60 -5.30 7.56 29.99
CA ALA A 60 -4.37 7.06 31.01
C ALA A 60 -2.92 6.92 30.51
N ARG A 61 -2.69 6.71 29.22
CA ARG A 61 -1.37 6.35 28.68
C ARG A 61 -0.76 7.36 27.72
N ASN A 62 -1.50 8.34 27.25
CA ASN A 62 -1.11 9.28 26.19
C ASN A 62 -0.53 8.55 24.93
N ASN A 63 -0.96 7.32 24.69
CA ASN A 63 -0.56 6.45 23.59
C ASN A 63 -1.79 5.69 23.13
N SER A 64 -2.27 6.00 21.94
CA SER A 64 -3.50 5.42 21.40
C SER A 64 -3.35 4.00 20.88
N ARG A 65 -2.14 3.63 20.54
CA ARG A 65 -1.86 2.42 19.75
C ARG A 65 -2.60 2.40 18.43
N ILE A 66 -2.95 3.58 17.90
CA ILE A 66 -3.61 3.74 16.61
C ILE A 66 -2.60 4.27 15.61
N ILE A 67 -2.45 3.58 14.49
CA ILE A 67 -1.72 4.06 13.32
C ILE A 67 -2.75 4.32 12.21
N GLY A 68 -2.75 5.56 11.70
CA GLY A 68 -3.60 5.95 10.59
C GLY A 68 -2.96 5.56 9.25
N VAL A 69 -3.75 5.00 8.35
CA VAL A 69 -3.36 4.83 6.95
C VAL A 69 -4.25 5.71 6.11
N VAL A 70 -3.65 6.68 5.41
CA VAL A 70 -4.39 7.62 4.57
C VAL A 70 -4.03 7.35 3.11
N VAL A 71 -5.06 7.07 2.31
CA VAL A 71 -4.93 6.77 0.90
C VAL A 71 -5.55 7.89 0.09
N ASN A 72 -4.80 8.39 -0.90
CA ASN A 72 -5.32 9.40 -1.82
C ASN A 72 -6.39 8.78 -2.73
N ASP A 73 -7.62 9.26 -2.60
CA ASP A 73 -8.74 8.89 -3.45
C ASP A 73 -8.80 9.78 -4.70
N GLY A 74 -7.73 9.69 -5.51
CA GLY A 74 -7.60 10.45 -6.75
C GLY A 74 -8.66 10.08 -7.79
N GLU A 75 -8.84 10.95 -8.77
CA GLU A 75 -9.88 10.89 -9.81
C GLU A 75 -9.93 9.53 -10.54
N LYS A 76 -8.79 8.89 -10.78
CA LYS A 76 -8.70 7.59 -11.47
C LYS A 76 -9.45 6.45 -10.76
N TYR A 77 -9.69 6.58 -9.47
CA TYR A 77 -10.35 5.53 -8.68
C TYR A 77 -11.87 5.70 -8.60
N GLU A 78 -12.41 6.86 -9.01
CA GLU A 78 -13.85 7.15 -9.01
C GLU A 78 -14.51 6.84 -7.64
N GLY A 79 -13.82 7.16 -6.52
CA GLY A 79 -14.28 6.89 -5.14
C GLY A 79 -14.10 5.44 -4.68
N ARG A 80 -13.35 4.61 -5.42
CA ARG A 80 -13.17 3.18 -5.15
C ARG A 80 -11.70 2.79 -4.93
N VAL A 81 -10.89 3.71 -4.41
CA VAL A 81 -9.45 3.47 -4.20
C VAL A 81 -9.14 2.23 -3.35
N LEU A 82 -10.02 1.85 -2.44
CA LEU A 82 -9.83 0.65 -1.61
C LEU A 82 -10.03 -0.67 -2.39
N GLU A 83 -10.55 -0.62 -3.61
CA GLU A 83 -10.65 -1.77 -4.52
C GLU A 83 -9.37 -1.96 -5.37
N ASP A 84 -8.46 -0.99 -5.34
CA ASP A 84 -7.18 -1.09 -6.04
C ASP A 84 -6.31 -2.22 -5.44
N GLY A 85 -5.77 -3.08 -6.31
CA GLY A 85 -5.05 -4.29 -5.91
C GLY A 85 -3.79 -4.01 -5.08
N PHE A 86 -3.05 -2.94 -5.38
CA PHE A 86 -1.89 -2.51 -4.60
C PHE A 86 -2.31 -1.99 -3.22
N VAL A 87 -3.37 -1.16 -3.17
CA VAL A 87 -3.90 -0.62 -1.91
C VAL A 87 -4.41 -1.74 -1.01
N MET A 88 -5.19 -2.68 -1.56
CA MET A 88 -5.68 -3.85 -0.81
C MET A 88 -4.54 -4.71 -0.25
N ALA A 89 -3.53 -5.02 -1.06
CA ALA A 89 -2.38 -5.80 -0.61
C ALA A 89 -1.60 -5.08 0.51
N SER A 90 -1.40 -3.77 0.36
CA SER A 90 -0.73 -2.93 1.35
C SER A 90 -1.51 -2.88 2.68
N LEU A 91 -2.83 -2.65 2.64
CA LEU A 91 -3.68 -2.61 3.82
C LEU A 91 -3.73 -3.95 4.54
N ASN A 92 -3.79 -5.07 3.79
CA ASN A 92 -3.76 -6.41 4.37
C ASN A 92 -2.43 -6.69 5.09
N ALA A 93 -1.30 -6.33 4.49
CA ALA A 93 0.03 -6.49 5.09
C ALA A 93 0.18 -5.61 6.35
N LEU A 94 -0.24 -4.35 6.26
CA LEU A 94 -0.23 -3.41 7.40
C LEU A 94 -1.12 -3.89 8.53
N SER A 95 -2.33 -4.37 8.25
CA SER A 95 -3.25 -4.90 9.25
C SER A 95 -2.64 -6.08 10.02
N ARG A 96 -1.98 -7.02 9.31
CA ARG A 96 -1.31 -8.16 9.95
C ARG A 96 -0.16 -7.72 10.85
N GLU A 97 0.70 -6.82 10.36
CA GLU A 97 1.85 -6.35 11.14
C GLU A 97 1.42 -5.50 12.34
N MET A 98 0.42 -4.63 12.18
CA MET A 98 -0.17 -3.85 13.26
C MET A 98 -0.75 -4.75 14.34
N ASN A 99 -1.53 -5.77 13.97
CA ASN A 99 -2.07 -6.76 14.92
C ASN A 99 -0.95 -7.48 15.67
N ARG A 100 0.11 -7.90 14.99
CA ARG A 100 1.27 -8.56 15.61
C ARG A 100 1.96 -7.67 16.65
N LYS A 101 1.98 -6.37 16.41
CA LYS A 101 2.60 -5.35 17.27
C LYS A 101 1.62 -4.75 18.29
N GLY A 102 0.36 -5.13 18.27
CA GLY A 102 -0.70 -4.62 19.16
C GLY A 102 -1.13 -3.19 18.84
N TYR A 103 -1.08 -2.79 17.58
CA TYR A 103 -1.64 -1.54 17.08
C TYR A 103 -3.02 -1.77 16.44
N PHE A 104 -3.80 -0.70 16.42
CA PHE A 104 -5.07 -0.62 15.68
C PHE A 104 -4.85 0.12 14.38
N LEU A 105 -5.38 -0.46 13.29
CA LEU A 105 -5.40 0.17 11.98
C LEU A 105 -6.63 1.06 11.84
N MET A 106 -6.44 2.33 11.49
CA MET A 106 -7.53 3.21 11.10
C MET A 106 -7.27 3.74 9.68
N VAL A 107 -8.21 3.49 8.77
CA VAL A 107 -8.08 3.87 7.36
C VAL A 107 -8.93 5.11 7.07
N LYS A 108 -8.36 6.06 6.34
CA LYS A 108 -9.06 7.20 5.76
C LYS A 108 -8.73 7.30 4.28
N THR A 109 -9.73 7.51 3.45
CA THR A 109 -9.57 7.92 2.05
C THR A 109 -9.89 9.40 1.91
N THR A 110 -9.05 10.14 1.21
CA THR A 110 -9.28 11.55 0.91
C THR A 110 -8.35 12.01 -0.20
N ALA A 111 -8.80 12.93 -1.04
CA ALA A 111 -7.94 13.65 -1.97
C ALA A 111 -7.42 14.98 -1.38
N ASP A 112 -7.90 15.38 -0.20
CA ASP A 112 -7.52 16.63 0.46
C ASP A 112 -6.56 16.39 1.63
N ILE A 113 -5.27 16.68 1.41
CA ILE A 113 -4.21 16.57 2.42
C ILE A 113 -4.49 17.37 3.70
N ARG A 114 -5.29 18.44 3.61
CA ARG A 114 -5.61 19.35 4.72
C ARG A 114 -6.52 18.71 5.78
N GLU A 115 -7.20 17.64 5.45
CA GLU A 115 -8.03 16.88 6.40
C GLU A 115 -7.22 16.00 7.35
N ILE A 116 -5.98 15.67 6.99
CA ILE A 116 -5.16 14.68 7.70
C ILE A 116 -4.76 15.13 9.11
N PRO A 117 -4.34 16.39 9.36
CA PRO A 117 -3.99 16.84 10.71
C PRO A 117 -5.14 16.70 11.72
N ALA A 118 -6.36 17.06 11.31
CA ALA A 118 -7.54 16.92 12.16
C ALA A 118 -7.86 15.45 12.44
N PHE A 119 -7.80 14.59 11.43
CA PHE A 119 -7.98 13.15 11.57
C PHE A 119 -6.99 12.54 12.56
N ALA A 120 -5.70 12.84 12.40
CA ALA A 120 -4.65 12.32 13.28
C ALA A 120 -4.78 12.80 14.73
N SER A 121 -5.07 14.09 14.91
CA SER A 121 -5.19 14.72 16.23
C SER A 121 -6.43 14.24 17.00
N MET A 122 -7.57 14.09 16.31
CA MET A 122 -8.84 13.65 16.92
C MET A 122 -8.71 12.29 17.61
N TRP A 123 -7.89 11.40 17.05
CA TRP A 123 -7.67 10.05 17.56
C TRP A 123 -6.36 9.89 18.34
N ASN A 124 -5.61 10.98 18.53
CA ASN A 124 -4.29 10.97 19.18
C ASN A 124 -3.38 9.85 18.60
N MET A 125 -3.30 9.76 17.28
CA MET A 125 -2.60 8.68 16.58
C MET A 125 -1.11 8.67 16.88
N ASP A 126 -0.51 7.49 16.96
CA ASP A 126 0.92 7.30 17.18
C ASP A 126 1.75 7.61 15.92
N GLY A 127 1.15 7.54 14.75
CA GLY A 127 1.78 7.83 13.46
C GLY A 127 0.83 7.65 12.28
N LEU A 128 1.31 8.03 11.10
CA LEU A 128 0.57 7.90 9.85
C LEU A 128 1.39 7.16 8.80
N ILE A 129 0.70 6.47 7.90
CA ILE A 129 1.23 5.95 6.65
C ILE A 129 0.41 6.58 5.53
N LEU A 130 1.08 7.20 4.55
CA LEU A 130 0.45 7.96 3.48
C LEU A 130 0.75 7.32 2.13
N MET A 131 -0.27 7.21 1.29
CA MET A 131 -0.16 6.57 -0.03
C MET A 131 -0.79 7.46 -1.11
N GLY A 132 -0.08 7.67 -2.22
CA GLY A 132 -0.62 8.23 -3.45
C GLY A 132 -0.75 9.76 -3.50
N PHE A 133 -0.20 10.51 -2.56
CA PHE A 133 -0.13 11.98 -2.61
C PHE A 133 1.13 12.44 -3.35
N CYS A 134 1.20 13.71 -3.74
CA CYS A 134 2.39 14.28 -4.38
C CYS A 134 3.38 14.87 -3.34
N GLY A 135 4.60 15.20 -3.78
CA GLY A 135 5.64 15.76 -2.90
C GLY A 135 5.20 17.04 -2.19
N ALA A 136 4.56 17.96 -2.90
CA ALA A 136 4.06 19.22 -2.34
C ALA A 136 2.97 19.02 -1.26
N ASP A 137 2.18 17.96 -1.36
CA ASP A 137 1.19 17.61 -0.33
C ASP A 137 1.86 17.20 0.97
N TYR A 138 2.91 16.39 0.89
CA TYR A 138 3.65 15.94 2.08
C TYR A 138 4.35 17.10 2.78
N GLU A 139 4.94 18.03 2.04
CA GLU A 139 5.54 19.24 2.58
C GLU A 139 4.49 20.10 3.28
N THR A 140 3.32 20.26 2.66
CA THR A 140 2.17 20.98 3.23
C THR A 140 1.73 20.33 4.54
N LEU A 141 1.59 19.01 4.57
CA LEU A 141 1.22 18.28 5.77
C LEU A 141 2.27 18.47 6.88
N ARG A 142 3.56 18.40 6.54
CA ARG A 142 4.64 18.56 7.51
C ARG A 142 4.68 19.95 8.12
N ALA A 143 4.40 20.98 7.32
CA ALA A 143 4.32 22.37 7.80
C ALA A 143 3.20 22.57 8.84
N HIS A 144 2.11 21.81 8.76
CA HIS A 144 0.91 21.96 9.60
C HIS A 144 0.73 20.85 10.66
N SER A 145 1.59 19.83 10.68
CA SER A 145 1.48 18.71 11.63
C SER A 145 2.85 18.26 12.11
N ARG A 146 2.94 17.94 13.42
CA ARG A 146 4.14 17.35 14.02
C ARG A 146 4.09 15.84 14.14
N ILE A 147 2.98 15.21 13.73
CA ILE A 147 2.86 13.76 13.77
C ILE A 147 3.92 13.12 12.86
N SER A 148 4.52 12.03 13.30
CA SER A 148 5.44 11.26 12.49
C SER A 148 4.70 10.50 11.40
N PHE A 149 5.20 10.50 10.17
CA PHE A 149 4.59 9.73 9.11
C PHE A 149 5.60 9.09 8.16
N VAL A 150 5.19 7.96 7.62
CA VAL A 150 5.87 7.21 6.56
C VAL A 150 5.08 7.41 5.27
N VAL A 151 5.80 7.66 4.19
CA VAL A 151 5.23 7.80 2.85
C VAL A 151 5.59 6.59 2.02
N TYR A 152 4.64 6.01 1.32
CA TYR A 152 4.87 4.99 0.31
C TYR A 152 5.09 5.66 -1.05
N ASP A 153 6.29 5.44 -1.63
CA ASP A 153 6.71 5.96 -2.94
C ASP A 153 6.57 7.48 -3.07
N GLY A 154 6.97 8.21 -2.03
CA GLY A 154 7.02 9.66 -2.07
C GLY A 154 8.22 10.17 -2.87
N TYR A 155 8.00 11.23 -3.64
CA TYR A 155 9.04 11.98 -4.33
C TYR A 155 9.31 13.27 -3.56
N LEU A 156 10.10 13.16 -2.49
CA LEU A 156 10.44 14.23 -1.56
C LEU A 156 11.95 14.34 -1.43
N GLU A 157 12.42 15.54 -1.13
CA GLU A 157 13.73 15.73 -0.55
C GLU A 157 13.77 15.27 0.91
N ASP A 158 14.99 15.06 1.46
CA ASP A 158 15.15 14.66 2.86
C ASP A 158 14.53 15.70 3.79
N THR A 159 13.41 15.33 4.41
CA THR A 159 12.66 16.20 5.30
C THR A 159 12.58 15.58 6.70
N PRO A 160 13.01 16.27 7.76
CA PRO A 160 12.96 15.75 9.13
C PRO A 160 11.56 15.32 9.55
N GLY A 161 11.45 14.10 10.09
CA GLY A 161 10.19 13.51 10.57
C GLY A 161 9.28 12.95 9.47
N ILE A 162 9.79 12.81 8.25
CA ILE A 162 9.20 12.04 7.17
C ILE A 162 10.14 10.90 6.82
N VAL A 163 9.61 9.69 6.70
CA VAL A 163 10.35 8.54 6.16
C VAL A 163 9.72 8.17 4.82
N ASN A 164 10.53 8.21 3.77
CA ASN A 164 10.12 7.79 2.44
C ASN A 164 10.50 6.32 2.23
N LEU A 165 9.51 5.46 2.19
CA LEU A 165 9.66 4.03 1.98
C LEU A 165 9.33 3.69 0.52
N VAL A 166 10.37 3.54 -0.29
CA VAL A 166 10.30 3.44 -1.75
C VAL A 166 10.68 2.03 -2.19
N ILE A 167 10.06 1.53 -3.23
CA ILE A 167 10.55 0.35 -3.97
C ILE A 167 11.45 0.81 -5.14
N ASP A 168 12.27 -0.08 -5.67
CA ASP A 168 13.12 0.23 -6.82
C ASP A 168 12.32 0.19 -8.13
N HIS A 169 11.64 1.31 -8.42
CA HIS A 169 10.81 1.45 -9.61
C HIS A 169 11.60 1.33 -10.90
N TYR A 170 12.82 1.90 -10.93
CA TYR A 170 13.68 1.84 -12.09
C TYR A 170 14.13 0.40 -12.36
N ASP A 171 14.60 -0.30 -11.33
CA ASP A 171 15.03 -1.69 -11.46
C ASP A 171 13.88 -2.61 -11.86
N GLY A 172 12.68 -2.39 -11.34
CA GLY A 172 11.49 -3.15 -11.75
C GLY A 172 11.21 -3.01 -13.26
N GLY A 173 11.23 -1.79 -13.77
CA GLY A 173 11.13 -1.54 -15.20
C GLY A 173 12.29 -2.16 -15.97
N TYR A 174 13.51 -2.06 -15.44
CA TYR A 174 14.71 -2.62 -16.06
C TYR A 174 14.63 -4.15 -16.19
N GLN A 175 14.19 -4.85 -15.15
CA GLN A 175 13.97 -6.30 -15.19
C GLN A 175 12.96 -6.71 -16.26
N ALA A 176 11.83 -5.98 -16.40
CA ALA A 176 10.84 -6.22 -17.44
C ALA A 176 11.40 -6.03 -18.85
N GLY A 177 12.17 -4.96 -19.06
CA GLY A 177 12.84 -4.69 -20.34
C GLY A 177 13.89 -5.74 -20.69
N GLN A 178 14.71 -6.15 -19.73
CA GLN A 178 15.68 -7.25 -19.92
C GLN A 178 14.98 -8.57 -20.24
N TYR A 179 13.87 -8.86 -19.56
CA TYR A 179 13.12 -10.08 -19.78
C TYR A 179 12.58 -10.16 -21.22
N TYR A 180 11.93 -9.11 -21.71
CA TYR A 180 11.46 -9.08 -23.11
C TYR A 180 12.61 -9.14 -24.13
N LYS A 181 13.72 -8.46 -23.87
CA LYS A 181 14.92 -8.56 -24.71
C LYS A 181 15.44 -9.99 -24.78
N LYS A 182 15.49 -10.70 -23.65
CA LYS A 182 15.87 -12.13 -23.58
C LYS A 182 14.92 -13.02 -24.36
N LEU A 183 13.63 -12.71 -24.37
CA LEU A 183 12.61 -13.41 -25.15
C LEU A 183 12.67 -13.12 -26.66
N GLY A 184 13.53 -12.21 -27.12
CA GLY A 184 13.75 -11.90 -28.52
C GLY A 184 12.83 -10.81 -29.09
N HIS A 185 12.09 -10.09 -28.25
CA HIS A 185 11.30 -8.96 -28.73
C HIS A 185 12.19 -7.79 -29.14
N THR A 186 11.81 -7.12 -30.26
CA THR A 186 12.52 -5.96 -30.78
C THR A 186 11.71 -4.68 -30.78
N LYS A 187 10.40 -4.80 -30.52
CA LYS A 187 9.47 -3.67 -30.47
C LYS A 187 8.48 -3.86 -29.32
N ALA A 188 8.35 -2.86 -28.47
CA ALA A 188 7.51 -2.90 -27.30
C ALA A 188 6.65 -1.65 -27.16
N LEU A 189 5.54 -1.79 -26.42
CA LEU A 189 4.64 -0.72 -26.01
C LEU A 189 4.69 -0.57 -24.50
N CYS A 190 4.91 0.65 -23.99
CA CYS A 190 4.72 1.00 -22.61
C CYS A 190 3.38 1.73 -22.42
N LEU A 191 2.61 1.33 -21.40
CA LEU A 191 1.32 1.92 -21.03
C LEU A 191 1.41 2.59 -19.65
N ALA A 192 1.13 3.89 -19.60
CA ALA A 192 1.06 4.67 -18.36
C ALA A 192 0.02 5.80 -18.50
N ASP A 193 -0.63 6.20 -17.41
CA ASP A 193 -1.54 7.36 -17.41
C ASP A 193 -0.79 8.68 -17.27
N ASN A 194 0.45 8.63 -16.83
CA ASN A 194 1.32 9.80 -16.69
C ASN A 194 2.80 9.42 -16.99
N GLU A 195 3.66 10.47 -17.05
CA GLU A 195 5.10 10.31 -17.27
C GLU A 195 5.92 11.03 -16.19
N ILE A 196 5.45 10.94 -14.95
CA ILE A 196 6.12 11.54 -13.80
C ILE A 196 6.34 10.49 -12.70
N CYS A 197 7.17 10.80 -11.73
CA CYS A 197 7.40 10.03 -10.51
C CYS A 197 7.67 8.53 -10.81
N MET A 198 6.99 7.64 -10.12
CA MET A 198 7.19 6.19 -10.21
C MET A 198 6.96 5.63 -11.63
N ASP A 199 5.95 6.13 -12.34
CA ASP A 199 5.64 5.63 -13.68
C ASP A 199 6.74 5.98 -14.67
N LYS A 200 7.32 7.19 -14.55
CA LYS A 200 8.49 7.60 -15.34
C LYS A 200 9.69 6.69 -15.05
N GLU A 201 10.01 6.43 -13.79
CA GLU A 201 11.13 5.55 -13.43
C GLU A 201 10.95 4.14 -13.98
N ARG A 202 9.74 3.56 -13.87
CA ARG A 202 9.41 2.25 -14.45
C ARG A 202 9.62 2.23 -15.96
N MET A 203 9.10 3.23 -16.68
CA MET A 203 9.27 3.32 -18.13
C MET A 203 10.71 3.60 -18.56
N ASP A 204 11.45 4.40 -17.82
CA ASP A 204 12.86 4.71 -18.13
C ASP A 204 13.74 3.48 -17.91
N GLY A 205 13.56 2.74 -16.82
CA GLY A 205 14.22 1.47 -16.55
C GLY A 205 13.95 0.45 -17.67
N PHE A 206 12.67 0.29 -18.05
CA PHE A 206 12.26 -0.58 -19.15
C PHE A 206 12.96 -0.20 -20.47
N THR A 207 12.91 1.08 -20.82
CA THR A 207 13.48 1.58 -22.07
C THR A 207 15.00 1.36 -22.11
N ALA A 208 15.69 1.62 -21.01
CA ALA A 208 17.14 1.43 -20.92
C ALA A 208 17.55 -0.03 -21.09
N ALA A 209 16.83 -0.96 -20.48
CA ALA A 209 17.11 -2.39 -20.57
C ALA A 209 16.73 -2.99 -21.92
N PHE A 210 15.64 -2.53 -22.54
CA PHE A 210 15.14 -3.04 -23.81
C PHE A 210 15.98 -2.61 -25.00
N ALA A 211 16.80 -1.56 -24.88
CA ALA A 211 17.69 -1.11 -25.95
C ALA A 211 18.57 -2.25 -26.52
N PRO A 212 18.80 -2.33 -27.87
CA PRO A 212 18.45 -1.33 -28.90
C PRO A 212 17.03 -1.47 -29.47
N GLY A 213 16.12 -2.24 -28.83
CA GLY A 213 14.74 -2.37 -29.28
C GLY A 213 13.97 -1.03 -29.26
N GLU A 214 12.96 -0.94 -30.12
CA GLU A 214 12.07 0.23 -30.19
C GLU A 214 11.02 0.19 -29.11
N VAL A 215 10.88 1.28 -28.34
CA VAL A 215 9.83 1.43 -27.31
C VAL A 215 8.90 2.56 -27.70
N ILE A 216 7.62 2.23 -27.85
CA ILE A 216 6.54 3.21 -28.03
C ILE A 216 5.88 3.43 -26.67
N ARG A 217 5.62 4.68 -26.30
CA ARG A 217 4.93 5.04 -25.05
C ARG A 217 3.54 5.55 -25.39
N TRP A 218 2.54 4.95 -24.77
CA TRP A 218 1.17 5.46 -24.80
C TRP A 218 0.81 6.05 -23.45
N LYS A 219 0.52 7.34 -23.45
CA LYS A 219 -0.15 7.98 -22.33
C LYS A 219 -1.64 7.68 -22.43
N ILE A 220 -2.11 6.77 -21.57
CA ILE A 220 -3.49 6.29 -21.55
C ILE A 220 -4.37 7.17 -20.64
N PRO A 221 -5.67 7.31 -20.94
CA PRO A 221 -6.60 7.99 -20.03
C PRO A 221 -6.73 7.31 -18.67
N MET A 222 -6.88 8.09 -17.61
CA MET A 222 -7.06 7.59 -16.25
C MET A 222 -8.39 6.84 -16.08
N LEU A 223 -9.47 7.36 -16.65
CA LEU A 223 -10.81 6.78 -16.52
C LEU A 223 -10.98 5.56 -17.44
N ALA A 224 -11.52 4.47 -16.89
CA ALA A 224 -11.62 3.19 -17.61
C ALA A 224 -12.43 3.30 -18.92
N LYS A 225 -13.52 4.07 -18.92
CA LYS A 225 -14.36 4.28 -20.11
C LYS A 225 -13.60 5.01 -21.24
N GLU A 226 -12.83 6.04 -20.89
CA GLU A 226 -12.05 6.81 -21.85
C GLU A 226 -10.87 5.97 -22.37
N ARG A 227 -10.25 5.19 -21.51
CA ARG A 227 -9.16 4.27 -21.84
C ARG A 227 -9.63 3.20 -22.82
N ARG A 228 -10.84 2.67 -22.63
CA ARG A 228 -11.46 1.74 -23.59
C ARG A 228 -11.59 2.35 -24.99
N ALA A 229 -12.13 3.56 -25.08
CA ALA A 229 -12.27 4.27 -26.36
C ALA A 229 -10.89 4.57 -26.99
N PHE A 230 -9.90 4.95 -26.17
CA PHE A 230 -8.53 5.16 -26.61
C PHE A 230 -7.90 3.92 -27.25
N TYR A 231 -8.11 2.74 -26.66
CA TYR A 231 -7.62 1.49 -27.22
C TYR A 231 -8.34 1.11 -28.51
N GLU A 232 -9.65 1.30 -28.57
CA GLU A 232 -10.46 1.02 -29.77
C GLU A 232 -10.03 1.84 -30.97
N GLU A 233 -9.76 3.13 -30.77
CA GLU A 233 -9.23 4.03 -31.83
C GLU A 233 -7.87 3.56 -32.36
N ARG A 234 -7.04 2.93 -31.53
CA ARG A 234 -5.66 2.54 -31.87
C ARG A 234 -5.49 1.06 -32.19
N GLU A 235 -6.55 0.27 -32.16
CA GLU A 235 -6.48 -1.17 -32.39
C GLU A 235 -5.84 -1.53 -33.72
N GLU A 236 -6.29 -0.91 -34.80
CA GLU A 236 -5.79 -1.21 -36.16
C GLU A 236 -4.32 -0.79 -36.30
N THR A 237 -3.93 0.33 -35.71
CA THR A 237 -2.54 0.78 -35.66
C THR A 237 -1.68 -0.22 -34.88
N LEU A 238 -2.17 -0.70 -33.75
CA LEU A 238 -1.49 -1.72 -32.95
C LEU A 238 -1.27 -3.01 -33.75
N ARG A 239 -2.30 -3.49 -34.46
CA ARG A 239 -2.21 -4.70 -35.31
C ARG A 239 -1.13 -4.61 -36.38
N ARG A 240 -0.95 -3.42 -36.96
CA ARG A 240 0.03 -3.18 -38.02
C ARG A 240 1.41 -2.78 -37.50
N SER A 241 1.54 -2.51 -36.23
CA SER A 241 2.76 -1.93 -35.65
C SER A 241 3.95 -2.91 -35.57
N GLY A 242 3.67 -4.22 -35.53
CA GLY A 242 4.66 -5.25 -35.20
C GLY A 242 5.02 -5.31 -33.71
N ILE A 243 4.27 -4.64 -32.85
CA ILE A 243 4.43 -4.73 -31.40
C ILE A 243 3.92 -6.09 -30.91
N THR A 244 4.78 -6.83 -30.20
CA THR A 244 4.47 -8.13 -29.60
C THR A 244 4.71 -8.17 -28.11
N ALA A 245 5.22 -7.08 -27.51
CA ALA A 245 5.55 -6.94 -26.11
C ALA A 245 4.88 -5.67 -25.53
N VAL A 246 4.18 -5.81 -24.42
CA VAL A 246 3.53 -4.68 -23.71
C VAL A 246 3.95 -4.68 -22.25
N PHE A 247 4.49 -3.56 -21.79
CA PHE A 247 4.76 -3.29 -20.39
C PHE A 247 3.80 -2.21 -19.90
N ALA A 248 2.94 -2.55 -18.95
CA ALA A 248 2.08 -1.59 -18.27
C ALA A 248 2.68 -1.28 -16.91
N VAL A 249 2.68 0.00 -16.53
CA VAL A 249 3.31 0.47 -15.28
C VAL A 249 2.60 -0.01 -14.01
N SER A 250 1.45 -0.68 -14.14
CA SER A 250 0.75 -1.35 -13.02
C SER A 250 -0.05 -2.55 -13.52
N ASP A 251 -0.34 -3.49 -12.63
CA ASP A 251 -1.23 -4.62 -12.92
C ASP A 251 -2.64 -4.14 -13.28
N TYR A 252 -3.09 -3.03 -12.70
CA TYR A 252 -4.38 -2.42 -13.03
C TYR A 252 -4.49 -2.11 -14.54
N TYR A 253 -3.47 -1.47 -15.11
CA TYR A 253 -3.45 -1.16 -16.54
C TYR A 253 -3.13 -2.38 -17.41
N ALA A 254 -2.29 -3.28 -16.92
CA ALA A 254 -1.96 -4.52 -17.61
C ALA A 254 -3.19 -5.41 -17.81
N LEU A 255 -3.98 -5.61 -16.75
CA LEU A 255 -5.20 -6.43 -16.80
C LEU A 255 -6.31 -5.79 -17.64
N ASP A 256 -6.45 -4.47 -17.59
CA ASP A 256 -7.39 -3.73 -18.44
C ASP A 256 -7.03 -3.89 -19.93
N PHE A 257 -5.74 -3.75 -20.27
CA PHE A 257 -5.26 -3.97 -21.64
C PHE A 257 -5.36 -5.43 -22.07
N LEU A 258 -5.00 -6.37 -21.19
CA LEU A 258 -5.12 -7.82 -21.45
C LEU A 258 -6.56 -8.18 -21.84
N ARG A 259 -7.52 -7.72 -21.05
CA ARG A 259 -8.95 -7.91 -21.33
C ARG A 259 -9.34 -7.33 -22.68
N PHE A 260 -8.89 -6.10 -23.00
CA PHE A 260 -9.18 -5.44 -24.27
C PHE A 260 -8.69 -6.27 -25.45
N VAL A 261 -7.42 -6.70 -25.46
CA VAL A 261 -6.87 -7.45 -26.61
C VAL A 261 -7.54 -8.82 -26.76
N GLN A 262 -7.87 -9.49 -25.65
CA GLN A 262 -8.61 -10.76 -25.69
C GLN A 262 -10.02 -10.60 -26.28
N GLU A 263 -10.77 -9.55 -25.91
CA GLU A 263 -12.08 -9.24 -26.49
C GLU A 263 -12.01 -8.94 -28.00
N LYS A 264 -10.86 -8.45 -28.46
CA LYS A 264 -10.56 -8.22 -29.88
C LYS A 264 -10.00 -9.46 -30.60
N GLY A 265 -9.98 -10.61 -29.94
CA GLY A 265 -9.57 -11.90 -30.51
C GLY A 265 -8.07 -12.12 -30.59
N TRP A 266 -7.25 -11.30 -29.91
CA TRP A 266 -5.83 -11.56 -29.81
C TRP A 266 -5.57 -12.69 -28.81
N LYS A 267 -4.61 -13.55 -29.12
CA LYS A 267 -4.15 -14.58 -28.21
C LYS A 267 -2.97 -14.07 -27.40
N VAL A 268 -3.05 -14.23 -26.09
CA VAL A 268 -1.97 -13.92 -25.16
C VAL A 268 -1.52 -15.24 -24.53
N PRO A 269 -0.26 -15.62 -24.64
CA PRO A 269 0.90 -14.83 -25.08
C PRO A 269 1.26 -14.96 -26.60
N GLU A 270 0.43 -15.62 -27.44
CA GLU A 270 0.78 -15.97 -28.80
C GLU A 270 1.00 -14.77 -29.73
N ASP A 271 0.03 -13.86 -29.78
CA ASP A 271 0.04 -12.70 -30.66
C ASP A 271 0.70 -11.49 -30.01
N ILE A 272 0.51 -11.37 -28.69
CA ILE A 272 1.03 -10.26 -27.87
C ILE A 272 1.28 -10.74 -26.45
N GLN A 273 2.33 -10.26 -25.83
CA GLN A 273 2.71 -10.58 -24.47
C GLN A 273 2.55 -9.35 -23.58
N VAL A 274 2.15 -9.57 -22.32
CA VAL A 274 1.84 -8.47 -21.38
C VAL A 274 2.58 -8.69 -20.06
N ILE A 275 3.28 -7.65 -19.60
CA ILE A 275 3.89 -7.58 -18.27
C ILE A 275 3.25 -6.41 -17.52
N GLY A 276 2.88 -6.65 -16.25
CA GLY A 276 2.40 -5.65 -15.30
C GLY A 276 3.42 -5.26 -14.25
N PHE A 277 2.92 -4.64 -13.19
CA PHE A 277 3.69 -4.25 -12.02
C PHE A 277 2.76 -4.29 -10.81
N ASP A 278 3.14 -4.88 -9.67
CA ASP A 278 2.57 -4.94 -8.33
C ASP A 278 2.41 -6.36 -7.78
N ASP A 279 2.20 -7.38 -8.62
CA ASP A 279 1.90 -8.76 -8.26
C ASP A 279 0.68 -8.88 -7.32
N ASN A 280 -0.41 -8.23 -7.67
CA ASN A 280 -1.66 -8.31 -6.90
C ASN A 280 -2.42 -9.63 -7.10
N ALA A 281 -3.48 -9.86 -6.34
CA ALA A 281 -4.27 -11.10 -6.43
C ALA A 281 -4.89 -11.29 -7.83
N ALA A 282 -5.41 -10.22 -8.44
CA ALA A 282 -6.04 -10.29 -9.74
C ALA A 282 -5.06 -10.69 -10.86
N SER A 283 -3.78 -10.29 -10.76
CA SER A 283 -2.75 -10.66 -11.71
C SER A 283 -2.43 -12.17 -11.67
N ARG A 284 -2.51 -12.79 -10.50
CA ARG A 284 -2.32 -14.23 -10.31
C ARG A 284 -3.50 -15.06 -10.80
N GLU A 285 -4.70 -14.53 -10.67
CA GLU A 285 -5.96 -15.20 -11.02
C GLU A 285 -6.41 -14.93 -12.47
N ALA A 286 -5.75 -14.02 -13.18
CA ALA A 286 -6.03 -13.73 -14.59
C ALA A 286 -5.79 -14.96 -15.48
N VAL A 287 -6.44 -14.99 -16.64
CA VAL A 287 -6.25 -16.03 -17.64
C VAL A 287 -5.90 -15.37 -18.98
N PRO A 288 -4.64 -15.53 -19.42
CA PRO A 288 -3.50 -16.17 -18.76
C PRO A 288 -3.04 -15.41 -17.50
N ALA A 289 -2.42 -16.11 -16.54
CA ALA A 289 -1.86 -15.47 -15.35
C ALA A 289 -0.78 -14.45 -15.74
N LEU A 290 -0.83 -13.26 -15.15
CA LEU A 290 -0.04 -12.11 -15.57
C LEU A 290 1.41 -12.20 -15.05
N THR A 291 2.38 -12.13 -15.94
CA THR A 291 3.79 -11.83 -15.63
C THR A 291 3.85 -10.40 -15.11
N THR A 292 4.53 -10.19 -13.98
CA THR A 292 4.51 -8.90 -13.29
C THR A 292 5.75 -8.68 -12.44
N ILE A 293 5.96 -7.46 -11.97
CA ILE A 293 6.99 -7.13 -10.98
C ILE A 293 6.38 -7.23 -9.59
N HIS A 294 6.93 -8.13 -8.79
CA HIS A 294 6.54 -8.33 -7.40
C HIS A 294 7.16 -7.27 -6.48
N GLN A 295 6.36 -6.74 -5.59
CA GLN A 295 6.80 -5.93 -4.46
C GLN A 295 6.34 -6.58 -3.15
N GLU A 296 7.28 -6.77 -2.21
CA GLU A 296 7.02 -7.49 -0.96
C GLU A 296 6.25 -6.60 0.05
N ALA A 297 4.93 -6.66 0.00
CA ALA A 297 4.05 -5.86 0.84
C ALA A 297 4.26 -6.12 2.34
N ALA A 298 4.59 -7.36 2.74
CA ALA A 298 4.83 -7.71 4.14
C ALA A 298 6.10 -7.04 4.67
N LEU A 299 7.20 -7.10 3.93
CA LEU A 299 8.45 -6.41 4.29
C LEU A 299 8.23 -4.90 4.38
N ARG A 300 7.48 -4.34 3.42
CA ARG A 300 7.15 -2.92 3.40
C ARG A 300 6.37 -2.50 4.64
N ALA A 301 5.34 -3.27 5.03
CA ALA A 301 4.57 -3.03 6.24
C ALA A 301 5.43 -3.11 7.52
N GLN A 302 6.30 -4.12 7.63
CA GLN A 302 7.24 -4.26 8.76
C GLN A 302 8.15 -3.04 8.89
N LYS A 303 8.74 -2.58 7.79
CA LYS A 303 9.60 -1.38 7.78
C LYS A 303 8.82 -0.12 8.14
N ALA A 304 7.62 0.06 7.59
CA ALA A 304 6.78 1.22 7.90
C ALA A 304 6.45 1.33 9.39
N ILE A 305 6.01 0.24 10.00
CA ILE A 305 5.69 0.23 11.44
C ILE A 305 6.94 0.43 12.30
N ALA A 306 8.07 -0.21 11.94
CA ALA A 306 9.33 -0.01 12.65
C ALA A 306 9.80 1.45 12.60
N CYS A 307 9.63 2.13 11.46
CA CYS A 307 9.96 3.56 11.33
C CYS A 307 9.05 4.44 12.20
N ILE A 308 7.75 4.16 12.25
CA ILE A 308 6.83 4.89 13.13
C ILE A 308 7.22 4.70 14.60
N GLU A 309 7.54 3.46 15.03
CA GLU A 309 8.02 3.18 16.38
C GLU A 309 9.32 3.94 16.69
N ALA A 310 10.30 3.90 15.78
CA ALA A 310 11.57 4.60 15.95
C ALA A 310 11.39 6.13 16.05
N MET A 311 10.56 6.73 15.20
CA MET A 311 10.27 8.16 15.26
C MET A 311 9.53 8.57 16.54
N ARG A 312 8.57 7.76 16.99
CA ARG A 312 7.86 7.98 18.27
C ARG A 312 8.81 7.92 19.46
N ASP A 313 9.72 6.95 19.47
CA ASP A 313 10.65 6.72 20.56
C ASP A 313 11.92 7.61 20.45
N HIS A 314 11.93 8.55 19.49
CA HIS A 314 13.04 9.47 19.21
C HIS A 314 14.36 8.75 18.88
N VAL A 315 14.28 7.56 18.34
CA VAL A 315 15.41 6.81 17.79
C VAL A 315 15.61 7.23 16.32
N GLY A 316 16.84 7.39 15.91
CA GLY A 316 17.16 7.76 14.53
C GLY A 316 16.58 6.75 13.52
N CYS A 317 16.01 7.26 12.45
CA CYS A 317 15.50 6.47 11.33
C CYS A 317 16.05 7.07 10.02
N GLU A 318 16.36 6.21 9.05
CA GLU A 318 16.72 6.67 7.70
C GLU A 318 15.55 7.42 7.07
N SER A 319 15.82 8.56 6.45
CA SER A 319 14.80 9.37 5.78
C SER A 319 14.27 8.69 4.52
N ARG A 320 15.08 7.84 3.87
CA ARG A 320 14.72 7.07 2.69
C ARG A 320 15.16 5.61 2.83
N ILE A 321 14.22 4.70 2.62
CA ILE A 321 14.45 3.25 2.60
C ILE A 321 14.03 2.71 1.25
N LEU A 322 14.97 2.12 0.51
CA LEU A 322 14.73 1.50 -0.79
C LEU A 322 14.54 -0.01 -0.62
N LEU A 323 13.44 -0.54 -1.12
CA LEU A 323 13.14 -1.97 -1.11
C LEU A 323 13.31 -2.59 -2.50
N PRO A 324 13.83 -3.82 -2.60
CA PRO A 324 13.97 -4.51 -3.88
C PRO A 324 12.63 -4.94 -4.43
N VAL A 325 12.63 -5.21 -5.73
CA VAL A 325 11.52 -5.79 -6.48
C VAL A 325 12.01 -6.98 -7.32
N GLU A 326 11.11 -7.85 -7.77
CA GLU A 326 11.46 -9.05 -8.51
C GLU A 326 10.44 -9.35 -9.62
N LEU A 327 10.91 -9.70 -10.81
CA LEU A 327 10.05 -10.14 -11.90
C LEU A 327 9.58 -11.58 -11.67
N ILE A 328 8.26 -11.77 -11.67
CA ILE A 328 7.61 -13.08 -11.58
C ILE A 328 7.02 -13.43 -12.94
N ALA A 329 7.70 -14.34 -13.65
CA ALA A 329 7.23 -14.83 -14.94
C ALA A 329 6.03 -15.77 -14.78
N ARG A 330 4.99 -15.56 -15.61
CA ARG A 330 3.76 -16.35 -15.67
C ARG A 330 3.32 -16.56 -17.12
N GLU A 331 2.06 -16.92 -17.33
CA GLU A 331 1.51 -17.38 -18.60
C GLU A 331 1.29 -16.27 -19.64
N SER A 332 1.22 -15.00 -19.23
CA SER A 332 1.05 -13.87 -20.17
C SER A 332 2.29 -13.56 -20.99
N THR A 333 3.40 -14.27 -20.74
CA THR A 333 4.64 -14.20 -21.51
C THR A 333 5.19 -15.61 -21.77
N ARG A 334 5.93 -15.77 -22.88
CA ARG A 334 6.61 -17.02 -23.24
C ARG A 334 7.81 -16.75 -24.15
N GLU A 335 8.70 -17.73 -24.26
CA GLU A 335 9.76 -17.69 -25.25
C GLU A 335 9.18 -17.58 -26.67
N MET A 336 9.74 -16.71 -27.49
CA MET A 336 9.38 -16.61 -28.90
C MET A 336 9.85 -17.88 -29.62
N PRO A 337 9.02 -18.47 -30.52
CA PRO A 337 9.50 -19.57 -31.36
C PRO A 337 10.74 -19.10 -32.12
N CYS A 338 11.83 -19.88 -32.05
CA CYS A 338 12.96 -19.65 -32.93
C CYS A 338 12.46 -19.65 -34.39
N HIS A 339 12.44 -18.51 -35.04
CA HIS A 339 12.34 -18.47 -36.47
C HIS A 339 13.66 -19.04 -36.98
N SER A 340 13.66 -20.36 -37.35
CA SER A 340 14.71 -20.93 -38.16
C SER A 340 14.80 -20.11 -39.45
N LEU A 341 15.91 -19.40 -39.57
CA LEU A 341 16.33 -18.69 -40.80
C LEU A 341 16.47 -19.64 -41.97
#